data_42bde230652bd937dcd860912636b7d9
#
_entry.id   42bde230652bd937dcd860912636b7d9
#
_cell.length_a   1.000
_cell.length_b   1.000
_cell.length_c   1.000
_cell.angle_alpha   90.00
_cell.angle_beta   90.00
_cell.angle_gamma   90.00
#
_symmetry.space_group_name_H-M   'P 1'
#
loop_
_entity.id
_entity.type
_entity.pdbx_description
1 polymer ?
#
loop_
_entity_poly.entity_id
_entity_poly.type
_entity_poly.pdbx_seq_one_letter_code
_entity_poly.pdbx_strand_id
1 'polypeptide(L)'
;MTTTLSSPVSLRYRPDLQRIANWVQPSSRVLDLGCGDGKLLAYLRHSKRVLGMGVERDPKAVVSSIQRGVHVIQQDLEDGLALFPDQHFETVVLSKTLQSMLNTEAILREMARVAHYGIVSFPNFGYWTHGLSILRGRMPISKEMPYQWYNTPNIHLCTLRDFEDLAQELGLKITHRALFNGRAEVRFFPSWRSTLAVYRFESPYFVALPDEHASAEGD
;
A
#
# COMPACT_ATOMS: atom_id res chain seq x y z
N MET A 1 33.36 -17.66 -4.99
CA MET A 1 32.53 -16.53 -5.45
C MET A 1 31.88 -15.89 -4.24
N THR A 2 32.45 -14.77 -3.80
CA THR A 2 32.01 -14.05 -2.59
C THR A 2 30.74 -13.27 -2.95
N THR A 3 29.60 -13.71 -2.44
CA THR A 3 28.34 -13.00 -2.58
C THR A 3 28.45 -11.70 -1.80
N THR A 4 28.59 -10.59 -2.49
CA THR A 4 28.54 -9.24 -1.92
C THR A 4 27.16 -9.07 -1.29
N LEU A 5 27.10 -9.16 0.03
CA LEU A 5 25.93 -8.79 0.82
C LEU A 5 25.66 -7.30 0.56
N SER A 6 24.63 -7.01 -0.23
CA SER A 6 24.16 -5.64 -0.43
C SER A 6 23.83 -5.03 0.93
N SER A 7 24.24 -3.77 1.13
CA SER A 7 23.94 -3.00 2.35
C SER A 7 22.46 -3.11 2.73
N PRO A 8 22.14 -3.26 4.02
CA PRO A 8 20.75 -3.45 4.45
C PRO A 8 19.87 -2.29 3.94
N VAL A 9 18.79 -2.65 3.24
CA VAL A 9 17.82 -1.68 2.71
C VAL A 9 17.21 -0.90 3.87
N SER A 10 17.28 0.42 3.84
CA SER A 10 16.74 1.28 4.88
C SER A 10 15.47 2.01 4.42
N LEU A 11 14.41 1.94 5.24
CA LEU A 11 13.17 2.68 5.04
C LEU A 11 13.14 4.02 5.82
N ARG A 12 14.28 4.47 6.34
CA ARG A 12 14.39 5.58 7.32
C ARG A 12 13.70 6.89 6.91
N TYR A 13 13.54 7.13 5.62
CA TYR A 13 12.95 8.37 5.09
C TYR A 13 11.52 8.19 4.54
N ARG A 14 10.92 7.02 4.71
CA ARG A 14 9.60 6.65 4.20
C ARG A 14 8.73 6.14 5.37
N PRO A 15 8.07 7.04 6.13
CA PRO A 15 7.26 6.67 7.28
C PRO A 15 6.07 5.77 6.90
N ASP A 16 5.53 5.93 5.71
CA ASP A 16 4.54 5.03 5.11
C ASP A 16 5.06 3.60 5.01
N LEU A 17 6.22 3.40 4.37
CA LEU A 17 6.79 2.06 4.22
C LEU A 17 7.21 1.45 5.57
N GLN A 18 7.67 2.26 6.53
CA GLN A 18 7.93 1.78 7.88
C GLN A 18 6.64 1.29 8.56
N ARG A 19 5.55 2.04 8.42
CA ARG A 19 4.26 1.65 8.98
C ARG A 19 3.72 0.39 8.31
N ILE A 20 3.76 0.32 6.98
CA ILE A 20 3.40 -0.87 6.21
C ILE A 20 4.21 -2.07 6.70
N ALA A 21 5.53 -1.92 6.78
CA ALA A 21 6.41 -2.98 7.24
C ALA A 21 6.08 -3.45 8.67
N ASN A 22 5.68 -2.54 9.57
CA ASN A 22 5.28 -2.90 10.94
C ASN A 22 3.98 -3.73 10.97
N TRP A 23 3.06 -3.50 10.05
CA TRP A 23 1.77 -4.21 10.00
C TRP A 23 1.84 -5.56 9.28
N VAL A 24 2.85 -5.78 8.45
CA VAL A 24 3.09 -7.07 7.78
C VAL A 24 3.57 -8.10 8.80
N GLN A 25 2.97 -9.28 8.76
CA GLN A 25 3.35 -10.41 9.63
C GLN A 25 4.70 -11.02 9.21
N PRO A 26 5.54 -11.46 10.15
CA PRO A 26 6.75 -12.23 9.82
C PRO A 26 6.41 -13.53 9.10
N SER A 27 7.30 -13.97 8.21
CA SER A 27 7.20 -15.23 7.46
C SER A 27 5.93 -15.39 6.61
N SER A 28 5.22 -14.28 6.33
CA SER A 28 4.00 -14.27 5.52
C SER A 28 4.31 -14.10 4.02
N ARG A 29 3.31 -14.42 3.17
CA ARG A 29 3.33 -14.14 1.73
C ARG A 29 2.77 -12.75 1.49
N VAL A 30 3.54 -11.92 0.79
CA VAL A 30 3.19 -10.52 0.53
C VAL A 30 3.24 -10.23 -0.95
N LEU A 31 2.17 -9.61 -1.47
CA LEU A 31 2.10 -9.08 -2.82
C LEU A 31 2.22 -7.55 -2.75
N ASP A 32 3.15 -6.95 -3.49
CA ASP A 32 3.35 -5.49 -3.55
C ASP A 32 3.01 -4.99 -4.96
N LEU A 33 1.90 -4.28 -5.08
CA LEU A 33 1.34 -3.75 -6.32
C LEU A 33 1.91 -2.36 -6.61
N GLY A 34 2.58 -2.23 -7.77
CA GLY A 34 3.40 -1.06 -8.07
C GLY A 34 4.64 -1.00 -7.17
N CYS A 35 5.36 -2.11 -7.09
CA CYS A 35 6.46 -2.28 -6.13
C CYS A 35 7.68 -1.37 -6.40
N GLY A 36 7.70 -0.67 -7.55
CA GLY A 36 8.77 0.23 -7.94
C GLY A 36 10.13 -0.48 -7.98
N ASP A 37 11.11 0.07 -7.27
CA ASP A 37 12.45 -0.52 -7.19
C ASP A 37 12.60 -1.68 -6.19
N GLY A 38 11.49 -2.21 -5.66
CA GLY A 38 11.45 -3.37 -4.77
C GLY A 38 11.97 -3.14 -3.35
N LYS A 39 12.17 -1.90 -2.91
CA LYS A 39 12.71 -1.58 -1.58
C LYS A 39 11.92 -2.17 -0.45
N LEU A 40 10.58 -2.10 -0.50
CA LEU A 40 9.73 -2.62 0.57
C LEU A 40 9.91 -4.14 0.71
N LEU A 41 9.79 -4.87 -0.40
CA LEU A 41 9.91 -6.34 -0.39
C LEU A 41 11.32 -6.81 0.00
N ALA A 42 12.36 -6.13 -0.48
CA ALA A 42 13.74 -6.44 -0.07
C ALA A 42 13.95 -6.23 1.44
N TYR A 43 13.39 -5.14 1.99
CA TYR A 43 13.41 -4.88 3.43
C TYR A 43 12.65 -5.96 4.21
N LEU A 44 11.41 -6.29 3.81
CA LEU A 44 10.56 -7.29 4.46
C LEU A 44 11.18 -8.68 4.44
N ARG A 45 11.78 -9.07 3.31
CA ARG A 45 12.50 -10.34 3.19
C ARG A 45 13.64 -10.43 4.20
N HIS A 46 14.46 -9.37 4.32
CA HIS A 46 15.59 -9.36 5.22
C HIS A 46 15.18 -9.29 6.68
N SER A 47 14.23 -8.43 7.04
CA SER A 47 13.86 -8.12 8.42
C SER A 47 12.82 -9.07 9.02
N LYS A 48 11.93 -9.63 8.18
CA LYS A 48 10.78 -10.43 8.61
C LYS A 48 10.67 -11.80 7.92
N ARG A 49 11.61 -12.18 7.06
CA ARG A 49 11.59 -13.44 6.29
C ARG A 49 10.33 -13.61 5.43
N VAL A 50 9.79 -12.51 4.93
CA VAL A 50 8.60 -12.51 4.08
C VAL A 50 8.90 -13.17 2.73
N LEU A 51 7.95 -13.95 2.23
CA LEU A 51 7.91 -14.44 0.86
C LEU A 51 7.19 -13.39 0.00
N GLY A 52 7.97 -12.49 -0.59
CA GLY A 52 7.44 -11.33 -1.30
C GLY A 52 7.46 -11.49 -2.81
N MET A 53 6.38 -11.03 -3.46
CA MET A 53 6.28 -10.88 -4.90
C MET A 53 5.82 -9.47 -5.23
N GLY A 54 6.41 -8.86 -6.26
CA GLY A 54 6.04 -7.54 -6.76
C GLY A 54 5.35 -7.62 -8.11
N VAL A 55 4.49 -6.63 -8.38
CA VAL A 55 3.97 -6.32 -9.72
C VAL A 55 4.39 -4.90 -10.04
N GLU A 56 4.99 -4.68 -11.22
CA GLU A 56 5.47 -3.36 -11.65
C GLU A 56 5.40 -3.26 -13.17
N ARG A 57 4.97 -2.12 -13.71
CA ARG A 57 4.87 -1.92 -15.16
C ARG A 57 6.12 -1.28 -15.79
N ASP A 58 6.86 -0.45 -15.03
CA ASP A 58 8.06 0.21 -15.55
C ASP A 58 9.23 -0.78 -15.67
N PRO A 59 9.74 -1.07 -16.89
CA PRO A 59 10.85 -1.99 -17.07
C PRO A 59 12.11 -1.63 -16.28
N LYS A 60 12.39 -0.34 -16.07
CA LYS A 60 13.56 0.11 -15.31
C LYS A 60 13.42 -0.20 -13.82
N ALA A 61 12.22 -0.03 -13.29
CA ALA A 61 11.90 -0.37 -11.91
C ALA A 61 11.93 -1.90 -11.70
N VAL A 62 11.40 -2.69 -12.66
CA VAL A 62 11.49 -4.16 -12.67
C VAL A 62 12.95 -4.63 -12.59
N VAL A 63 13.84 -4.10 -13.45
CA VAL A 63 15.28 -4.42 -13.41
C VAL A 63 15.89 -4.08 -12.05
N SER A 64 15.55 -2.93 -11.49
CA SER A 64 16.03 -2.49 -10.17
C SER A 64 15.56 -3.43 -9.05
N SER A 65 14.32 -3.92 -9.12
CA SER A 65 13.75 -4.90 -8.18
C SER A 65 14.48 -6.25 -8.28
N ILE A 66 14.74 -6.74 -9.49
CA ILE A 66 15.50 -7.99 -9.72
C ILE A 66 16.91 -7.87 -9.15
N GLN A 67 17.59 -6.74 -9.36
CA GLN A 67 18.93 -6.48 -8.80
C GLN A 67 18.95 -6.50 -7.27
N ARG A 68 17.83 -6.16 -6.61
CA ARG A 68 17.65 -6.31 -5.16
C ARG A 68 17.26 -7.73 -4.73
N GLY A 69 17.13 -8.65 -5.69
CA GLY A 69 16.73 -10.03 -5.46
C GLY A 69 15.25 -10.18 -5.11
N VAL A 70 14.40 -9.27 -5.55
CA VAL A 70 12.94 -9.35 -5.40
C VAL A 70 12.36 -10.11 -6.59
N HIS A 71 11.42 -11.02 -6.32
CA HIS A 71 10.61 -11.62 -7.37
C HIS A 71 9.58 -10.60 -7.84
N VAL A 72 9.57 -10.30 -9.13
CA VAL A 72 8.70 -9.28 -9.71
C VAL A 72 8.14 -9.76 -11.07
N ILE A 73 6.87 -9.48 -11.30
CA ILE A 73 6.19 -9.67 -12.58
C ILE A 73 6.03 -8.31 -13.23
N GLN A 74 6.41 -8.20 -14.50
CA GLN A 74 6.14 -7.00 -15.28
C GLN A 74 4.73 -7.05 -15.83
N GLN A 75 3.83 -6.22 -15.27
CA GLN A 75 2.42 -6.17 -15.64
C GLN A 75 1.83 -4.81 -15.31
N ASP A 76 0.87 -4.34 -16.12
CA ASP A 76 0.03 -3.20 -15.74
C ASP A 76 -1.08 -3.68 -14.79
N LEU A 77 -1.30 -2.95 -13.70
CA LEU A 77 -2.34 -3.27 -12.71
C LEU A 77 -3.75 -3.10 -13.26
N GLU A 78 -3.92 -2.32 -14.33
CA GLU A 78 -5.21 -2.16 -15.02
C GLU A 78 -5.65 -3.45 -15.73
N ASP A 79 -4.73 -4.37 -16.03
CA ASP A 79 -5.04 -5.71 -16.56
C ASP A 79 -5.62 -6.66 -15.50
N GLY A 80 -5.73 -6.18 -14.25
CA GLY A 80 -6.23 -6.96 -13.10
C GLY A 80 -5.20 -7.92 -12.52
N LEU A 81 -5.64 -8.74 -11.56
CA LEU A 81 -4.79 -9.70 -10.82
C LEU A 81 -5.16 -11.15 -11.08
N ALA A 82 -5.68 -11.47 -12.27
CA ALA A 82 -6.16 -12.83 -12.63
C ALA A 82 -5.07 -13.92 -12.53
N LEU A 83 -3.79 -13.55 -12.58
CA LEU A 83 -2.66 -14.46 -12.37
C LEU A 83 -2.57 -15.00 -10.93
N PHE A 84 -3.20 -14.34 -9.97
CA PHE A 84 -3.11 -14.70 -8.56
C PHE A 84 -4.40 -15.37 -8.08
N PRO A 85 -4.29 -16.54 -7.42
CA PRO A 85 -5.45 -17.21 -6.84
C PRO A 85 -6.08 -16.41 -5.70
N ASP A 86 -7.35 -16.72 -5.39
CA ASP A 86 -8.07 -16.14 -4.27
C ASP A 86 -7.35 -16.47 -2.95
N GLN A 87 -7.31 -15.48 -2.05
CA GLN A 87 -6.78 -15.61 -0.70
C GLN A 87 -5.37 -16.25 -0.63
N HIS A 88 -4.57 -16.07 -1.69
CA HIS A 88 -3.24 -16.66 -1.78
C HIS A 88 -2.21 -15.95 -0.88
N PHE A 89 -2.37 -14.66 -0.65
CA PHE A 89 -1.46 -13.85 0.15
C PHE A 89 -2.04 -13.52 1.52
N GLU A 90 -1.19 -13.43 2.53
CA GLU A 90 -1.60 -12.89 3.83
C GLU A 90 -1.79 -11.38 3.76
N THR A 91 -0.96 -10.69 2.96
CA THR A 91 -1.06 -9.22 2.81
C THR A 91 -0.79 -8.82 1.36
N VAL A 92 -1.63 -7.92 0.83
CA VAL A 92 -1.38 -7.18 -0.41
C VAL A 92 -1.16 -5.70 -0.09
N VAL A 93 -0.18 -5.10 -0.73
CA VAL A 93 0.19 -3.68 -0.53
C VAL A 93 0.00 -2.91 -1.83
N LEU A 94 -0.56 -1.70 -1.74
CA LEU A 94 -0.66 -0.72 -2.83
C LEU A 94 -0.19 0.63 -2.28
N SER A 95 1.10 0.93 -2.42
CA SER A 95 1.71 2.11 -1.79
C SER A 95 1.89 3.26 -2.76
N LYS A 96 1.14 4.37 -2.56
CA LYS A 96 1.17 5.58 -3.40
C LYS A 96 0.90 5.31 -4.89
N THR A 97 0.10 4.30 -5.18
CA THR A 97 -0.28 3.90 -6.54
C THR A 97 -1.78 4.12 -6.77
N LEU A 98 -2.60 4.04 -5.70
CA LEU A 98 -4.07 4.11 -5.77
C LEU A 98 -4.58 5.32 -6.58
N GLN A 99 -3.99 6.51 -6.36
CA GLN A 99 -4.40 7.75 -7.03
C GLN A 99 -4.06 7.78 -8.54
N SER A 100 -3.24 6.85 -9.01
CA SER A 100 -2.84 6.74 -10.42
C SER A 100 -3.59 5.65 -11.18
N MET A 101 -4.46 4.89 -10.50
CA MET A 101 -5.30 3.86 -11.11
C MET A 101 -6.48 4.49 -11.84
N LEU A 102 -6.83 3.97 -13.02
CA LEU A 102 -8.05 4.35 -13.75
C LEU A 102 -9.29 3.80 -13.05
N ASN A 103 -9.20 2.53 -12.59
CA ASN A 103 -10.30 1.87 -11.90
C ASN A 103 -9.91 1.51 -10.45
N THR A 104 -10.04 2.51 -9.57
CA THR A 104 -9.72 2.38 -8.14
C THR A 104 -10.57 1.32 -7.44
N GLU A 105 -11.84 1.21 -7.78
CA GLU A 105 -12.75 0.21 -7.21
C GLU A 105 -12.33 -1.22 -7.59
N ALA A 106 -12.04 -1.45 -8.86
CA ALA A 106 -11.65 -2.76 -9.34
C ALA A 106 -10.36 -3.26 -8.67
N ILE A 107 -9.34 -2.41 -8.55
CA ILE A 107 -8.10 -2.84 -7.91
C ILE A 107 -8.30 -3.14 -6.41
N LEU A 108 -9.14 -2.39 -5.69
CA LEU A 108 -9.44 -2.67 -4.29
C LEU A 108 -10.21 -4.00 -4.12
N ARG A 109 -11.16 -4.33 -5.03
CA ARG A 109 -11.83 -5.63 -5.06
C ARG A 109 -10.86 -6.77 -5.32
N GLU A 110 -9.96 -6.61 -6.27
CA GLU A 110 -8.91 -7.60 -6.57
C GLU A 110 -7.95 -7.78 -5.40
N MET A 111 -7.54 -6.69 -4.73
CA MET A 111 -6.75 -6.77 -3.50
C MET A 111 -7.47 -7.62 -2.43
N ALA A 112 -8.76 -7.37 -2.22
CA ALA A 112 -9.55 -8.14 -1.26
C ALA A 112 -9.71 -9.61 -1.69
N ARG A 113 -9.80 -9.90 -2.99
CA ARG A 113 -9.89 -11.26 -3.53
C ARG A 113 -8.62 -12.06 -3.28
N VAL A 114 -7.44 -11.48 -3.56
CA VAL A 114 -6.17 -12.21 -3.54
C VAL A 114 -5.52 -12.32 -2.17
N ALA A 115 -5.95 -11.52 -1.18
CA ALA A 115 -5.30 -11.48 0.14
C ALA A 115 -6.26 -11.31 1.31
N HIS A 116 -5.82 -11.78 2.50
CA HIS A 116 -6.56 -11.61 3.76
C HIS A 116 -6.59 -10.15 4.20
N TYR A 117 -5.46 -9.45 4.06
CA TYR A 117 -5.32 -8.05 4.43
C TYR A 117 -4.84 -7.23 3.25
N GLY A 118 -5.44 -6.07 3.04
CA GLY A 118 -4.94 -5.04 2.14
C GLY A 118 -4.33 -3.88 2.92
N ILE A 119 -3.22 -3.34 2.40
CA ILE A 119 -2.63 -2.11 2.93
C ILE A 119 -2.51 -1.13 1.77
N VAL A 120 -3.12 0.04 1.92
CA VAL A 120 -3.04 1.12 0.92
C VAL A 120 -2.41 2.35 1.51
N SER A 121 -1.67 3.11 0.70
CA SER A 121 -1.26 4.45 1.06
C SER A 121 -1.48 5.43 -0.10
N PHE A 122 -1.93 6.64 0.24
CA PHE A 122 -2.23 7.69 -0.73
C PHE A 122 -2.05 9.09 -0.13
N PRO A 123 -1.76 10.11 -0.96
CA PRO A 123 -1.76 11.51 -0.55
C PRO A 123 -3.16 11.96 -0.13
N ASN A 124 -3.28 12.59 1.04
CA ASN A 124 -4.55 13.16 1.50
C ASN A 124 -4.80 14.52 0.85
N PHE A 125 -5.75 14.60 -0.07
CA PHE A 125 -6.14 15.86 -0.71
C PHE A 125 -6.86 16.82 0.26
N GLY A 126 -7.45 16.31 1.35
CA GLY A 126 -8.11 17.10 2.40
C GLY A 126 -7.17 17.92 3.28
N TYR A 127 -5.86 17.92 3.05
CA TYR A 127 -4.90 18.72 3.79
C TYR A 127 -5.23 20.22 3.67
N TRP A 128 -5.26 20.93 4.78
CA TRP A 128 -5.80 22.30 4.84
C TRP A 128 -5.17 23.30 3.85
N THR A 129 -3.87 23.16 3.55
CA THR A 129 -3.21 24.06 2.58
C THR A 129 -3.70 23.86 1.16
N HIS A 130 -4.19 22.64 0.82
CA HIS A 130 -4.79 22.35 -0.47
C HIS A 130 -6.10 23.15 -0.63
N GLY A 131 -6.97 23.12 0.39
CA GLY A 131 -8.19 23.94 0.41
C GLY A 131 -7.89 25.43 0.26
N LEU A 132 -6.85 25.91 0.97
CA LEU A 132 -6.44 27.33 0.86
C LEU A 132 -5.90 27.67 -0.55
N SER A 133 -5.21 26.75 -1.21
CA SER A 133 -4.76 26.94 -2.60
C SER A 133 -5.93 27.06 -3.55
N ILE A 134 -6.94 26.21 -3.41
CA ILE A 134 -8.17 26.22 -4.23
C ILE A 134 -8.96 27.52 -4.01
N LEU A 135 -9.09 27.97 -2.76
CA LEU A 135 -9.73 29.26 -2.46
C LEU A 135 -9.00 30.44 -3.10
N ARG A 136 -7.70 30.31 -3.38
CA ARG A 136 -6.89 31.29 -4.13
C ARG A 136 -6.92 31.10 -5.64
N GLY A 137 -7.77 30.21 -6.15
CA GLY A 137 -7.88 29.90 -7.58
C GLY A 137 -6.71 29.11 -8.16
N ARG A 138 -5.98 28.34 -7.36
CA ARG A 138 -4.82 27.56 -7.80
C ARG A 138 -4.92 26.09 -7.39
N MET A 139 -4.52 25.17 -8.29
CA MET A 139 -4.36 23.77 -7.93
C MET A 139 -3.22 23.61 -6.91
N PRO A 140 -3.42 22.79 -5.88
CA PRO A 140 -2.41 22.59 -4.85
C PRO A 140 -1.22 21.79 -5.38
N ILE A 141 -0.03 22.20 -4.94
CA ILE A 141 1.23 21.46 -5.12
C ILE A 141 1.80 21.23 -3.73
N SER A 142 2.20 20.01 -3.44
CA SER A 142 2.78 19.65 -2.15
C SER A 142 3.91 18.62 -2.32
N LYS A 143 4.60 18.31 -1.24
CA LYS A 143 5.65 17.28 -1.26
C LYS A 143 5.12 15.89 -1.69
N GLU A 144 3.88 15.58 -1.30
CA GLU A 144 3.25 14.30 -1.66
C GLU A 144 2.60 14.34 -3.06
N MET A 145 2.32 15.55 -3.57
CA MET A 145 1.78 15.81 -4.91
C MET A 145 2.61 16.89 -5.60
N PRO A 146 3.84 16.57 -6.08
CA PRO A 146 4.80 17.57 -6.56
C PRO A 146 4.57 18.01 -8.00
N TYR A 147 3.51 17.53 -8.64
CA TYR A 147 3.24 17.76 -10.08
C TYR A 147 2.34 18.96 -10.30
N GLN A 148 2.45 19.55 -11.49
CA GLN A 148 1.50 20.53 -11.98
C GLN A 148 0.22 19.82 -12.45
N TRP A 149 -0.90 20.55 -12.53
CA TRP A 149 -2.19 19.98 -12.92
C TRP A 149 -2.17 19.32 -14.32
N TYR A 150 -1.27 19.76 -15.21
CA TYR A 150 -1.17 19.28 -16.59
C TYR A 150 -0.15 18.16 -16.83
N ASN A 151 0.67 17.80 -15.84
CA ASN A 151 1.69 16.73 -15.97
C ASN A 151 1.67 15.72 -14.82
N THR A 152 0.61 15.75 -14.03
CA THR A 152 0.44 14.81 -12.91
C THR A 152 0.08 13.41 -13.42
N PRO A 153 0.68 12.34 -12.86
CA PRO A 153 0.23 10.98 -13.08
C PRO A 153 -1.01 10.64 -12.23
N ASN A 154 -1.39 11.51 -11.29
CA ASN A 154 -2.53 11.28 -10.41
C ASN A 154 -3.83 11.54 -11.17
N ILE A 155 -4.69 10.53 -11.26
CA ILE A 155 -6.00 10.58 -11.93
C ILE A 155 -7.06 10.93 -10.90
N HIS A 156 -6.98 10.32 -9.71
CA HIS A 156 -7.93 10.51 -8.64
C HIS A 156 -7.30 11.22 -7.46
N LEU A 157 -8.04 12.18 -6.91
CA LEU A 157 -7.67 12.91 -5.70
C LEU A 157 -8.74 12.59 -4.65
N CYS A 158 -8.35 11.95 -3.55
CA CYS A 158 -9.28 11.61 -2.49
C CYS A 158 -8.87 12.18 -1.14
N THR A 159 -9.86 12.42 -0.30
CA THR A 159 -9.67 12.71 1.12
C THR A 159 -9.70 11.39 1.92
N LEU A 160 -9.43 11.49 3.24
CA LEU A 160 -9.57 10.32 4.11
C LEU A 160 -10.99 9.77 4.11
N ARG A 161 -11.98 10.68 4.09
CA ARG A 161 -13.39 10.31 4.15
C ARG A 161 -13.85 9.61 2.88
N ASP A 162 -13.47 10.15 1.70
CA ASP A 162 -13.81 9.52 0.42
C ASP A 162 -13.29 8.07 0.35
N PHE A 163 -12.07 7.82 0.85
CA PHE A 163 -11.53 6.47 0.93
C PHE A 163 -12.29 5.58 1.92
N GLU A 164 -12.63 6.12 3.11
CA GLU A 164 -13.37 5.40 4.15
C GLU A 164 -14.78 5.03 3.66
N ASP A 165 -15.46 5.93 2.95
CA ASP A 165 -16.77 5.72 2.34
C ASP A 165 -16.69 4.62 1.25
N LEU A 166 -15.72 4.70 0.34
CA LEU A 166 -15.51 3.66 -0.69
C LEU A 166 -15.17 2.30 -0.06
N ALA A 167 -14.31 2.27 0.96
CA ALA A 167 -13.97 1.03 1.66
C ALA A 167 -15.22 0.39 2.28
N GLN A 168 -16.12 1.19 2.86
CA GLN A 168 -17.40 0.73 3.40
C GLN A 168 -18.32 0.16 2.30
N GLU A 169 -18.45 0.83 1.17
CA GLU A 169 -19.25 0.36 0.02
C GLU A 169 -18.73 -0.99 -0.52
N LEU A 170 -17.41 -1.19 -0.50
CA LEU A 170 -16.78 -2.44 -0.92
C LEU A 170 -16.79 -3.54 0.16
N GLY A 171 -17.32 -3.26 1.35
CA GLY A 171 -17.30 -4.20 2.48
C GLY A 171 -15.91 -4.42 3.08
N LEU A 172 -14.93 -3.56 2.80
CA LEU A 172 -13.59 -3.63 3.35
C LEU A 172 -13.59 -3.14 4.80
N LYS A 173 -13.24 -4.00 5.74
CA LYS A 173 -13.19 -3.64 7.16
C LYS A 173 -11.88 -2.97 7.49
N ILE A 174 -11.88 -1.64 7.64
CA ILE A 174 -10.69 -0.89 8.07
C ILE A 174 -10.34 -1.30 9.50
N THR A 175 -9.13 -1.86 9.68
CA THR A 175 -8.63 -2.33 10.98
C THR A 175 -7.62 -1.38 11.59
N HIS A 176 -6.82 -0.70 10.76
CA HIS A 176 -5.79 0.23 11.22
C HIS A 176 -5.68 1.42 10.26
N ARG A 177 -5.34 2.57 10.82
CA ARG A 177 -4.95 3.73 10.05
C ARG A 177 -3.73 4.42 10.68
N ALA A 178 -2.87 4.98 9.86
CA ALA A 178 -1.76 5.83 10.29
C ALA A 178 -1.65 7.02 9.33
N LEU A 179 -1.62 8.21 9.89
CA LEU A 179 -1.74 9.46 9.16
C LEU A 179 -0.51 10.31 9.44
N PHE A 180 0.13 10.83 8.40
CA PHE A 180 1.42 11.50 8.51
C PHE A 180 1.39 12.92 7.93
N ASN A 181 2.19 13.80 8.53
CA ASN A 181 2.63 15.04 7.93
C ASN A 181 4.16 15.05 7.94
N GLY A 182 4.76 14.87 6.76
CA GLY A 182 6.17 14.57 6.65
C GLY A 182 6.52 13.26 7.37
N ARG A 183 7.29 13.33 8.47
CA ARG A 183 7.67 12.16 9.29
C ARG A 183 6.83 12.00 10.55
N ALA A 184 6.10 13.02 10.93
CA ALA A 184 5.31 13.03 12.15
C ALA A 184 3.96 12.36 11.94
N GLU A 185 3.57 11.47 12.85
CA GLU A 185 2.23 10.90 12.89
C GLU A 185 1.25 11.95 13.44
N VAL A 186 0.11 12.11 12.75
CA VAL A 186 -0.92 13.10 13.09
C VAL A 186 -2.07 12.40 13.79
N ARG A 187 -2.37 12.82 15.03
CA ARG A 187 -3.46 12.26 15.85
C ARG A 187 -4.65 13.20 16.01
N PHE A 188 -4.40 14.52 15.98
CA PHE A 188 -5.44 15.55 16.18
C PHE A 188 -5.78 16.22 14.85
N PHE A 189 -7.08 16.35 14.56
CA PHE A 189 -7.62 16.90 13.32
C PHE A 189 -6.97 16.28 12.07
N PRO A 190 -6.95 14.94 11.96
CA PRO A 190 -6.15 14.22 10.97
C PRO A 190 -6.55 14.54 9.55
N SER A 191 -7.84 14.71 9.26
CA SER A 191 -8.33 15.03 7.90
C SER A 191 -7.71 16.31 7.35
N TRP A 192 -7.45 17.29 8.21
CA TRP A 192 -6.91 18.58 7.80
C TRP A 192 -5.38 18.68 7.93
N ARG A 193 -4.78 17.92 8.84
CA ARG A 193 -3.35 18.06 9.18
C ARG A 193 -2.45 17.01 8.59
N SER A 194 -2.99 15.90 8.09
CA SER A 194 -2.18 14.87 7.42
C SER A 194 -2.04 15.12 5.92
N THR A 195 -0.85 14.85 5.39
CA THR A 195 -0.54 14.92 3.96
C THR A 195 -0.52 13.53 3.31
N LEU A 196 -0.39 12.47 4.12
CA LEU A 196 -0.27 11.09 3.67
C LEU A 196 -1.06 10.18 4.59
N ALA A 197 -1.83 9.28 4.01
CA ALA A 197 -2.60 8.26 4.70
C ALA A 197 -2.06 6.86 4.42
N VAL A 198 -2.12 6.00 5.42
CA VAL A 198 -1.89 4.55 5.31
C VAL A 198 -3.04 3.86 6.02
N TYR A 199 -3.74 2.99 5.31
CA TYR A 199 -4.84 2.19 5.84
C TYR A 199 -4.53 0.71 5.70
N ARG A 200 -4.94 -0.08 6.69
CA ARG A 200 -5.03 -1.53 6.59
C ARG A 200 -6.48 -1.94 6.72
N PHE A 201 -6.91 -2.77 5.79
CA PHE A 201 -8.24 -3.36 5.82
C PHE A 201 -8.17 -4.89 5.82
N GLU A 202 -9.23 -5.51 6.30
CA GLU A 202 -9.48 -6.93 6.24
C GLU A 202 -10.43 -7.23 5.07
N SER A 203 -10.13 -8.27 4.32
CA SER A 203 -10.95 -8.73 3.19
C SER A 203 -12.30 -9.26 3.66
N PRO A 204 -13.43 -8.92 2.99
CA PRO A 204 -14.73 -9.52 3.29
C PRO A 204 -14.79 -11.00 2.90
N TYR A 205 -13.87 -11.48 2.08
CA TYR A 205 -13.79 -12.89 1.63
C TYR A 205 -12.95 -13.76 2.58
N PHE A 206 -12.31 -13.15 3.58
CA PHE A 206 -11.52 -13.89 4.54
C PHE A 206 -12.44 -14.54 5.59
N VAL A 207 -12.52 -15.86 5.54
CA VAL A 207 -13.13 -16.66 6.59
C VAL A 207 -12.00 -17.23 7.45
N ALA A 208 -11.84 -16.74 8.66
CA ALA A 208 -10.92 -17.35 9.63
C ALA A 208 -11.35 -18.81 9.83
N LEU A 209 -10.45 -19.76 9.54
CA LEU A 209 -10.69 -21.14 9.92
C LEU A 209 -10.82 -21.17 11.45
N PRO A 210 -11.80 -21.90 12.02
CA PRO A 210 -11.87 -22.06 13.46
C PRO A 210 -10.57 -22.66 13.96
N ASP A 211 -10.05 -22.11 15.06
CA ASP A 211 -8.82 -22.61 15.71
C ASP A 211 -8.98 -24.10 16.04
N GLU A 212 -8.29 -24.96 15.31
CA GLU A 212 -8.28 -26.42 15.56
C GLU A 212 -7.72 -26.80 16.95
N HIS A 213 -7.20 -25.83 17.69
CA HIS A 213 -6.65 -26.05 19.03
C HIS A 213 -7.61 -25.79 20.19
N ALA A 214 -8.87 -25.36 19.92
CA ALA A 214 -9.85 -25.13 20.98
C ALA A 214 -10.59 -26.41 21.43
N SER A 215 -10.35 -27.55 20.79
CA SER A 215 -11.08 -28.81 21.08
C SER A 215 -10.23 -29.86 21.80
N ALA A 216 -9.06 -29.54 22.33
CA ALA A 216 -8.16 -30.51 23.01
C ALA A 216 -8.05 -30.33 24.55
N GLU A 217 -8.86 -29.45 25.14
CA GLU A 217 -8.93 -29.33 26.60
C GLU A 217 -10.40 -29.57 27.09
N GLY A 218 -10.80 -30.80 27.05
CA GLY A 218 -12.12 -31.19 27.56
C GLY A 218 -12.39 -32.68 27.48
N ASP A 219 -11.56 -33.50 28.16
CA ASP A 219 -11.90 -34.83 28.67
C ASP A 219 -11.03 -35.18 29.90
#